data_541e8aef2dbd9b4449ca955bdf781f88
#
_entry.id   541e8aef2dbd9b4449ca955bdf781f88
#
_cell.length_a   1.000
_cell.length_b   1.000
_cell.length_c   1.000
_cell.angle_alpha   90.00
_cell.angle_beta   90.00
_cell.angle_gamma   90.00
#
_symmetry.space_group_name_H-M   'P 1'
#
loop_
_entity.id
_entity.type
_entity.pdbx_description
1 polymer ?
#
loop_
_entity_poly.entity_id
_entity_poly.type
_entity_poly.pdbx_seq_one_letter_code
_entity_poly.pdbx_strand_id
1 'polypeptide(L)'
;MYKRQTCTIVAEQYFLHGITPRPEIAGLMLSAIISDTLLFRSPTCTDTDKEIARKLAELCEVDIYEYGQEMLKSGASLMGLTPEKILKNDAKQYEIGKYKIHTCQILTTDLDQLLAQAAKIEAEALALCKKNGYDGVVLMVTDFIRYGSELMVFGDERETLACALGFEGRQREFLDGVVSRKSQVIPKLVLNLQK
;
A
#
# COMPACT_ATOMS: atom_id res chain seq x y z
N MET A 1 -10.72 -6.94 -15.71
CA MET A 1 -10.24 -8.30 -15.35
C MET A 1 -9.93 -8.26 -13.85
N TYR A 2 -10.79 -8.87 -13.03
CA TYR A 2 -10.59 -8.93 -11.58
C TYR A 2 -9.41 -9.87 -11.30
N LYS A 3 -8.35 -9.33 -10.70
CA LYS A 3 -7.21 -10.14 -10.25
C LYS A 3 -7.53 -10.62 -8.84
N ARG A 4 -7.72 -11.91 -8.65
CA ARG A 4 -7.79 -12.55 -7.32
C ARG A 4 -6.41 -12.57 -6.68
N GLN A 5 -6.37 -12.60 -5.34
CA GLN A 5 -5.11 -12.72 -4.61
C GLN A 5 -4.47 -14.10 -4.84
N THR A 6 -3.16 -14.16 -4.85
CA THR A 6 -2.43 -15.41 -5.12
C THR A 6 -2.80 -16.51 -4.15
N CYS A 7 -2.85 -16.19 -2.84
CA CYS A 7 -3.20 -17.18 -1.82
C CYS A 7 -4.67 -17.62 -1.89
N THR A 8 -5.58 -16.78 -2.40
CA THR A 8 -6.95 -17.18 -2.70
C THR A 8 -6.98 -18.29 -3.75
N ILE A 9 -6.22 -18.11 -4.83
CA ILE A 9 -6.13 -19.11 -5.92
C ILE A 9 -5.53 -20.42 -5.39
N VAL A 10 -4.46 -20.34 -4.60
CA VAL A 10 -3.83 -21.53 -4.01
C VAL A 10 -4.79 -22.27 -3.09
N ALA A 11 -5.49 -21.57 -2.20
CA ALA A 11 -6.46 -22.17 -1.30
C ALA A 11 -7.64 -22.81 -2.04
N GLU A 12 -8.13 -22.17 -3.12
CA GLU A 12 -9.13 -22.78 -3.99
C GLU A 12 -8.66 -24.12 -4.56
N GLN A 13 -7.39 -24.24 -4.98
CA GLN A 13 -6.85 -25.50 -5.49
C GLN A 13 -6.86 -26.59 -4.39
N TYR A 14 -6.51 -26.26 -3.16
CA TYR A 14 -6.63 -27.20 -2.04
C TYR A 14 -8.06 -27.75 -1.94
N PHE A 15 -9.05 -26.86 -1.89
CA PHE A 15 -10.46 -27.25 -1.72
C PHE A 15 -11.02 -27.97 -2.95
N LEU A 16 -10.66 -27.57 -4.17
CA LEU A 16 -11.11 -28.23 -5.40
C LEU A 16 -10.61 -29.68 -5.51
N HIS A 17 -9.43 -29.95 -4.98
CA HIS A 17 -8.88 -31.32 -4.94
C HIS A 17 -9.28 -32.11 -3.68
N GLY A 18 -10.18 -31.59 -2.87
CA GLY A 18 -10.62 -32.25 -1.64
C GLY A 18 -9.54 -32.33 -0.56
N ILE A 19 -8.49 -31.48 -0.65
CA ILE A 19 -7.38 -31.45 0.28
C ILE A 19 -7.65 -30.34 1.29
N THR A 20 -7.67 -30.68 2.58
CA THR A 20 -7.73 -29.68 3.66
C THR A 20 -6.31 -29.27 4.04
N PRO A 21 -5.94 -27.98 3.91
CA PRO A 21 -4.63 -27.51 4.36
C PRO A 21 -4.51 -27.64 5.88
N ARG A 22 -3.29 -27.95 6.35
CA ARG A 22 -3.03 -27.95 7.81
C ARG A 22 -3.20 -26.53 8.37
N PRO A 23 -3.58 -26.38 9.65
CA PRO A 23 -3.85 -25.05 10.26
C PRO A 23 -2.73 -24.03 10.05
N GLU A 24 -1.45 -24.45 10.11
CA GLU A 24 -0.32 -23.57 9.92
C GLU A 24 -0.27 -23.01 8.48
N ILE A 25 -0.57 -23.86 7.49
CA ILE A 25 -0.62 -23.45 6.07
C ILE A 25 -1.85 -22.59 5.80
N ALA A 26 -2.99 -22.95 6.40
CA ALA A 26 -4.21 -22.15 6.32
C ALA A 26 -3.99 -20.75 6.90
N GLY A 27 -3.33 -20.64 8.07
CA GLY A 27 -2.99 -19.37 8.71
C GLY A 27 -2.06 -18.49 7.84
N LEU A 28 -1.06 -19.07 7.20
CA LEU A 28 -0.19 -18.32 6.28
C LEU A 28 -0.97 -17.78 5.06
N MET A 29 -1.83 -18.60 4.46
CA MET A 29 -2.67 -18.17 3.33
C MET A 29 -3.68 -17.10 3.76
N LEU A 30 -4.31 -17.26 4.92
CA LEU A 30 -5.21 -16.28 5.52
C LEU A 30 -4.50 -14.95 5.75
N SER A 31 -3.32 -14.97 6.36
CA SER A 31 -2.50 -13.77 6.61
C SER A 31 -2.18 -13.03 5.32
N ALA A 32 -1.81 -13.75 4.27
CA ALA A 32 -1.51 -13.16 2.97
C ALA A 32 -2.76 -12.50 2.33
N ILE A 33 -3.93 -13.16 2.40
CA ILE A 33 -5.19 -12.60 1.89
C ILE A 33 -5.56 -11.33 2.67
N ILE A 34 -5.47 -11.36 4.00
CA ILE A 34 -5.76 -10.21 4.86
C ILE A 34 -4.83 -9.03 4.53
N SER A 35 -3.53 -9.29 4.39
CA SER A 35 -2.52 -8.29 4.04
C SER A 35 -2.80 -7.65 2.68
N ASP A 36 -2.99 -8.47 1.63
CA ASP A 36 -3.18 -8.01 0.27
C ASP A 36 -4.51 -7.27 0.06
N THR A 37 -5.52 -7.59 0.89
CA THR A 37 -6.85 -6.99 0.82
C THR A 37 -7.08 -5.89 1.85
N LEU A 38 -6.10 -5.59 2.70
CA LEU A 38 -6.26 -4.68 3.85
C LEU A 38 -7.52 -5.02 4.65
N LEU A 39 -7.62 -6.28 5.10
CA LEU A 39 -8.79 -6.79 5.81
C LEU A 39 -10.09 -6.52 5.03
N PHE A 40 -10.09 -6.89 3.74
CA PHE A 40 -11.20 -6.78 2.76
C PHE A 40 -11.60 -5.36 2.37
N ARG A 41 -10.82 -4.34 2.73
CA ARG A 41 -11.09 -2.93 2.39
C ARG A 41 -10.45 -2.49 1.08
N SER A 42 -9.47 -3.23 0.53
CA SER A 42 -8.84 -2.88 -0.74
C SER A 42 -9.84 -2.96 -1.90
N PRO A 43 -9.81 -2.01 -2.85
CA PRO A 43 -10.62 -2.08 -4.07
C PRO A 43 -10.30 -3.28 -4.96
N THR A 44 -9.20 -4.00 -4.68
CA THR A 44 -8.83 -5.23 -5.39
C THR A 44 -9.39 -6.49 -4.74
N CYS A 45 -10.03 -6.38 -3.56
CA CYS A 45 -10.67 -7.50 -2.87
C CYS A 45 -11.90 -7.97 -3.64
N THR A 46 -12.03 -9.29 -3.77
CA THR A 46 -13.19 -9.95 -4.39
C THR A 46 -14.01 -10.70 -3.35
N ASP A 47 -15.26 -11.06 -3.68
CA ASP A 47 -16.08 -11.87 -2.79
C ASP A 47 -15.50 -13.28 -2.61
N THR A 48 -14.81 -13.81 -3.62
CA THR A 48 -14.07 -15.06 -3.51
C THR A 48 -12.96 -14.97 -2.46
N ASP A 49 -12.21 -13.83 -2.39
CA ASP A 49 -11.18 -13.64 -1.36
C ASP A 49 -11.80 -13.70 0.04
N LYS A 50 -12.96 -13.09 0.24
CA LYS A 50 -13.68 -13.12 1.53
C LYS A 50 -14.17 -14.52 1.90
N GLU A 51 -14.71 -15.24 0.92
CA GLU A 51 -15.22 -16.62 1.14
C GLU A 51 -14.09 -17.57 1.51
N ILE A 52 -12.99 -17.54 0.76
CA ILE A 52 -11.81 -18.37 1.02
C ILE A 52 -11.20 -18.02 2.37
N ALA A 53 -11.08 -16.73 2.70
CA ALA A 53 -10.55 -16.31 3.99
C ALA A 53 -11.38 -16.84 5.18
N ARG A 54 -12.72 -16.86 5.07
CA ARG A 54 -13.59 -17.45 6.11
C ARG A 54 -13.30 -18.94 6.32
N LYS A 55 -13.20 -19.71 5.21
CA LYS A 55 -12.88 -21.15 5.29
C LYS A 55 -11.52 -21.40 5.92
N LEU A 56 -10.52 -20.56 5.59
CA LEU A 56 -9.18 -20.66 6.18
C LEU A 56 -9.18 -20.30 7.66
N ALA A 57 -9.94 -19.29 8.06
CA ALA A 57 -10.06 -18.88 9.46
C ALA A 57 -10.73 -19.94 10.33
N GLU A 58 -11.76 -20.64 9.81
CA GLU A 58 -12.39 -21.79 10.49
C GLU A 58 -11.37 -22.90 10.75
N LEU A 59 -10.46 -23.18 9.80
CA LEU A 59 -9.41 -24.19 9.97
C LEU A 59 -8.36 -23.79 11.01
N CYS A 60 -8.17 -22.49 11.24
CA CYS A 60 -7.22 -21.94 12.20
C CYS A 60 -7.87 -21.63 13.57
N GLU A 61 -9.20 -21.76 13.69
CA GLU A 61 -9.97 -21.40 14.86
C GLU A 61 -9.75 -19.95 15.33
N VAL A 62 -9.66 -19.00 14.36
CA VAL A 62 -9.43 -17.58 14.65
C VAL A 62 -10.61 -16.71 14.18
N ASP A 63 -10.87 -15.61 14.89
CA ASP A 63 -11.70 -14.53 14.38
C ASP A 63 -10.90 -13.70 13.36
N ILE A 64 -11.43 -13.58 12.14
CA ILE A 64 -10.74 -12.91 11.02
C ILE A 64 -10.45 -11.45 11.35
N TYR A 65 -11.39 -10.74 11.96
CA TYR A 65 -11.27 -9.31 12.18
C TYR A 65 -10.30 -9.00 13.32
N GLU A 66 -10.38 -9.76 14.41
CA GLU A 66 -9.47 -9.63 15.55
C GLU A 66 -8.04 -9.95 15.12
N TYR A 67 -7.84 -11.14 14.53
CA TYR A 67 -6.55 -11.56 14.00
C TYR A 67 -5.98 -10.58 12.97
N GLY A 68 -6.82 -10.15 12.00
CA GLY A 68 -6.41 -9.26 10.94
C GLY A 68 -6.01 -7.88 11.45
N GLN A 69 -6.72 -7.33 12.44
CA GLN A 69 -6.36 -6.06 13.06
C GLN A 69 -5.03 -6.14 13.80
N GLU A 70 -4.80 -7.19 14.58
CA GLU A 70 -3.52 -7.39 15.29
C GLU A 70 -2.35 -7.55 14.32
N MET A 71 -2.53 -8.37 13.29
CA MET A 71 -1.52 -8.59 12.26
C MET A 71 -1.16 -7.28 11.53
N LEU A 72 -2.15 -6.52 11.09
CA LEU A 72 -1.93 -5.25 10.39
C LEU A 72 -1.29 -4.19 11.32
N LYS A 73 -1.70 -4.11 12.59
CA LYS A 73 -1.06 -3.24 13.59
C LYS A 73 0.42 -3.59 13.78
N SER A 74 0.73 -4.88 13.91
CA SER A 74 2.12 -5.34 14.07
C SER A 74 2.99 -5.00 12.85
N GLY A 75 2.45 -5.15 11.64
CA GLY A 75 3.14 -4.82 10.38
C GLY A 75 3.25 -3.31 10.11
N ALA A 76 2.42 -2.50 10.73
CA ALA A 76 2.35 -1.05 10.54
C ALA A 76 3.21 -0.25 11.53
N SER A 77 4.04 -0.91 12.34
CA SER A 77 4.89 -0.23 13.33
C SER A 77 5.95 0.63 12.64
N LEU A 78 5.97 1.91 12.99
CA LEU A 78 6.98 2.87 12.53
C LEU A 78 8.25 2.88 13.40
N MET A 79 8.31 2.01 14.42
CA MET A 79 9.41 1.97 15.37
C MET A 79 10.75 1.64 14.68
N GLY A 80 11.73 2.54 14.77
CA GLY A 80 13.07 2.36 14.18
C GLY A 80 13.13 2.59 12.66
N LEU A 81 12.07 3.10 12.03
CA LEU A 81 12.12 3.49 10.63
C LEU A 81 12.76 4.87 10.46
N THR A 82 13.87 4.89 9.73
CA THR A 82 14.52 6.13 9.30
C THR A 82 13.85 6.67 8.02
N PRO A 83 13.97 7.98 7.70
CA PRO A 83 13.49 8.54 6.45
C PRO A 83 13.98 7.75 5.21
N GLU A 84 15.23 7.31 5.20
CA GLU A 84 15.78 6.48 4.12
C GLU A 84 15.02 5.15 3.97
N LYS A 85 14.73 4.46 5.09
CA LYS A 85 13.97 3.19 5.07
C LYS A 85 12.53 3.41 4.61
N ILE A 86 11.90 4.53 5.02
CA ILE A 86 10.55 4.92 4.58
C ILE A 86 10.51 5.07 3.06
N LEU A 87 11.46 5.80 2.48
CA LEU A 87 11.51 6.02 1.03
C LEU A 87 11.91 4.80 0.21
N LYS A 88 12.48 3.78 0.85
CA LYS A 88 12.80 2.47 0.22
C LYS A 88 11.69 1.44 0.38
N ASN A 89 10.70 1.71 1.25
CA ASN A 89 9.65 0.73 1.53
C ASN A 89 8.70 0.58 0.35
N ASP A 90 8.52 -0.65 -0.14
CA ASP A 90 7.75 -0.99 -1.36
C ASP A 90 8.02 0.00 -2.51
N ALA A 91 9.30 0.35 -2.69
CA ALA A 91 9.73 1.36 -3.65
C ALA A 91 9.60 0.82 -5.08
N LYS A 92 9.08 1.66 -5.98
CA LYS A 92 9.01 1.41 -7.42
C LYS A 92 9.33 2.66 -8.21
N GLN A 93 9.92 2.47 -9.37
CA GLN A 93 10.22 3.53 -10.32
C GLN A 93 9.23 3.43 -11.49
N TYR A 94 8.82 4.60 -11.98
CA TYR A 94 7.96 4.72 -13.14
C TYR A 94 8.52 5.81 -14.07
N GLU A 95 8.49 5.53 -15.35
CA GLU A 95 8.69 6.51 -16.42
C GLU A 95 7.32 6.80 -17.02
N ILE A 96 6.82 8.02 -16.80
CA ILE A 96 5.48 8.45 -17.22
C ILE A 96 5.62 9.72 -18.05
N GLY A 97 5.39 9.63 -19.35
CA GLY A 97 5.72 10.70 -20.28
C GLY A 97 7.22 10.99 -20.24
N LYS A 98 7.61 12.23 -19.94
CA LYS A 98 9.02 12.63 -19.78
C LYS A 98 9.54 12.52 -18.34
N TYR A 99 8.69 12.13 -17.39
CA TYR A 99 8.99 12.17 -15.95
C TYR A 99 9.47 10.82 -15.43
N LYS A 100 10.58 10.83 -14.71
CA LYS A 100 11.12 9.69 -13.96
C LYS A 100 10.76 9.82 -12.48
N ILE A 101 9.79 9.04 -12.04
CA ILE A 101 9.15 9.17 -10.73
C ILE A 101 9.52 7.99 -9.84
N HIS A 102 10.01 8.28 -8.63
CA HIS A 102 10.14 7.30 -7.58
C HIS A 102 8.87 7.28 -6.74
N THR A 103 8.29 6.11 -6.52
CA THR A 103 7.13 5.96 -5.65
C THR A 103 7.44 4.98 -4.54
N CYS A 104 7.01 5.27 -3.34
CA CYS A 104 7.13 4.38 -2.19
C CYS A 104 5.82 4.36 -1.39
N GLN A 105 5.58 3.27 -0.69
CA GLN A 105 4.37 3.11 0.11
C GLN A 105 4.71 2.50 1.46
N ILE A 106 4.12 3.04 2.52
CA ILE A 106 4.20 2.51 3.86
C ILE A 106 2.80 2.42 4.47
N LEU A 107 2.58 1.40 5.26
CA LEU A 107 1.37 1.23 6.06
C LEU A 107 1.62 1.74 7.48
N THR A 108 0.68 2.47 8.05
CA THR A 108 0.77 2.97 9.44
C THR A 108 -0.55 2.88 10.16
N THR A 109 -0.48 2.88 11.50
CA THR A 109 -1.60 3.11 12.41
C THR A 109 -1.50 4.46 13.12
N ASP A 110 -0.40 5.18 12.88
CA ASP A 110 -0.10 6.46 13.52
C ASP A 110 0.52 7.40 12.47
N LEU A 111 -0.36 8.06 11.73
CA LEU A 111 0.03 9.03 10.71
C LEU A 111 0.76 10.23 11.32
N ASP A 112 0.35 10.67 12.51
CA ASP A 112 0.93 11.86 13.16
C ASP A 112 2.40 11.62 13.55
N GLN A 113 2.74 10.41 14.01
CA GLN A 113 4.11 10.02 14.28
C GLN A 113 4.99 10.10 13.01
N LEU A 114 4.47 9.71 11.87
CA LEU A 114 5.20 9.83 10.61
C LEU A 114 5.32 11.29 10.18
N LEU A 115 4.24 12.07 10.28
CA LEU A 115 4.22 13.47 9.91
C LEU A 115 5.16 14.33 10.76
N ALA A 116 5.41 13.94 12.00
CA ALA A 116 6.44 14.58 12.85
C ALA A 116 7.86 14.48 12.24
N GLN A 117 8.09 13.54 11.32
CA GLN A 117 9.36 13.40 10.60
C GLN A 117 9.33 14.01 9.18
N ALA A 118 8.26 14.71 8.78
CA ALA A 118 8.06 15.18 7.42
C ALA A 118 9.25 15.97 6.84
N ALA A 119 9.83 16.88 7.62
CA ALA A 119 11.00 17.67 7.17
C ALA A 119 12.24 16.80 6.91
N LYS A 120 12.45 15.74 7.70
CA LYS A 120 13.57 14.81 7.49
C LYS A 120 13.31 13.92 6.26
N ILE A 121 12.06 13.50 6.05
CA ILE A 121 11.64 12.72 4.88
C ILE A 121 11.82 13.57 3.61
N GLU A 122 11.43 14.84 3.64
CA GLU A 122 11.63 15.76 2.52
C GLU A 122 13.11 15.91 2.16
N ALA A 123 13.97 16.17 3.15
CA ALA A 123 15.41 16.30 2.91
C ALA A 123 16.01 15.04 2.24
N GLU A 124 15.64 13.87 2.73
CA GLU A 124 16.07 12.58 2.17
C GLU A 124 15.50 12.34 0.76
N ALA A 125 14.23 12.70 0.54
CA ALA A 125 13.59 12.57 -0.79
C ALA A 125 14.27 13.46 -1.84
N LEU A 126 14.63 14.70 -1.48
CA LEU A 126 15.37 15.60 -2.36
C LEU A 126 16.80 15.09 -2.67
N ALA A 127 17.46 14.52 -1.66
CA ALA A 127 18.76 13.87 -1.87
C ALA A 127 18.65 12.66 -2.79
N LEU A 128 17.58 11.86 -2.64
CA LEU A 128 17.28 10.71 -3.48
C LEU A 128 17.03 11.13 -4.93
N CYS A 129 16.27 12.22 -5.16
CA CYS A 129 16.05 12.78 -6.49
C CYS A 129 17.37 13.14 -7.17
N LYS A 130 18.21 13.92 -6.50
CA LYS A 130 19.52 14.34 -7.03
C LYS A 130 20.43 13.16 -7.36
N LYS A 131 20.48 12.16 -6.46
CA LYS A 131 21.37 10.99 -6.62
C LYS A 131 20.98 10.13 -7.81
N ASN A 132 19.69 9.96 -8.09
CA ASN A 132 19.18 9.00 -9.07
C ASN A 132 18.58 9.65 -10.33
N GLY A 133 18.55 10.98 -10.39
CA GLY A 133 17.95 11.73 -11.51
C GLY A 133 16.43 11.50 -11.58
N TYR A 134 15.74 11.51 -10.41
CA TYR A 134 14.29 11.50 -10.40
C TYR A 134 13.76 12.93 -10.46
N ASP A 135 12.73 13.14 -11.27
CA ASP A 135 12.01 14.41 -11.36
C ASP A 135 11.15 14.64 -10.11
N GLY A 136 10.74 13.54 -9.47
CA GLY A 136 10.03 13.60 -8.19
C GLY A 136 9.87 12.27 -7.48
N VAL A 137 9.47 12.38 -6.21
CA VAL A 137 9.13 11.29 -5.31
C VAL A 137 7.68 11.43 -4.88
N VAL A 138 6.93 10.34 -4.96
CA VAL A 138 5.57 10.23 -4.41
C VAL A 138 5.60 9.21 -3.27
N LEU A 139 5.47 9.67 -2.04
CA LEU A 139 5.32 8.85 -0.85
C LEU A 139 3.84 8.69 -0.53
N MET A 140 3.37 7.45 -0.45
CA MET A 140 2.03 7.09 -0.03
C MET A 140 2.07 6.49 1.37
N VAL A 141 1.49 7.19 2.34
CA VAL A 141 1.38 6.73 3.72
C VAL A 141 -0.05 6.28 3.97
N THR A 142 -0.26 4.99 3.96
CA THR A 142 -1.59 4.41 4.12
C THR A 142 -1.90 4.21 5.61
N ASP A 143 -2.86 4.98 6.10
CA ASP A 143 -3.45 4.79 7.43
C ASP A 143 -4.61 3.81 7.33
N PHE A 144 -4.38 2.60 7.84
CA PHE A 144 -5.39 1.56 7.71
C PHE A 144 -6.56 1.74 8.70
N ILE A 145 -6.37 2.51 9.78
CA ILE A 145 -7.44 2.82 10.75
C ILE A 145 -8.40 3.83 10.12
N ARG A 146 -7.85 4.93 9.56
CA ARG A 146 -8.62 5.98 8.90
C ARG A 146 -9.11 5.58 7.50
N TYR A 147 -8.61 4.46 6.98
CA TYR A 147 -8.95 3.96 5.64
C TYR A 147 -8.70 4.99 4.54
N GLY A 148 -7.48 5.48 4.46
CA GLY A 148 -7.05 6.45 3.46
C GLY A 148 -5.53 6.54 3.42
N SER A 149 -5.02 7.43 2.60
CA SER A 149 -3.58 7.67 2.53
C SER A 149 -3.26 9.13 2.46
N GLU A 150 -2.24 9.53 3.22
CA GLU A 150 -1.54 10.78 2.98
C GLU A 150 -0.61 10.58 1.80
N LEU A 151 -0.81 11.32 0.73
CA LEU A 151 0.13 11.42 -0.38
C LEU A 151 1.02 12.64 -0.17
N MET A 152 2.32 12.42 -0.25
CA MET A 152 3.33 13.48 -0.15
C MET A 152 4.17 13.49 -1.42
N VAL A 153 4.41 14.67 -1.99
CA VAL A 153 5.20 14.84 -3.22
C VAL A 153 6.42 15.71 -2.97
N PHE A 154 7.57 15.30 -3.53
CA PHE A 154 8.86 15.96 -3.39
C PHE A 154 9.60 16.00 -4.72
N GLY A 155 10.57 16.89 -4.84
CA GLY A 155 11.41 17.01 -6.05
C GLY A 155 11.12 18.28 -6.85
N ASP A 156 11.82 18.42 -7.97
CA ASP A 156 11.72 19.62 -8.80
C ASP A 156 10.35 19.74 -9.48
N GLU A 157 9.73 18.60 -9.82
CA GLU A 157 8.42 18.51 -10.45
C GLU A 157 7.26 18.27 -9.44
N ARG A 158 7.45 18.63 -8.17
CA ARG A 158 6.44 18.42 -7.10
C ARG A 158 5.09 19.05 -7.44
N GLU A 159 5.07 20.24 -8.04
CA GLU A 159 3.82 20.93 -8.40
C GLU A 159 3.08 20.21 -9.51
N THR A 160 3.81 19.75 -10.52
CA THR A 160 3.27 18.94 -11.62
C THR A 160 2.68 17.64 -11.11
N LEU A 161 3.39 16.96 -10.18
CA LEU A 161 2.91 15.71 -9.58
C LEU A 161 1.70 15.93 -8.67
N ALA A 162 1.70 16.99 -7.87
CA ALA A 162 0.57 17.37 -7.02
C ALA A 162 -0.68 17.66 -7.85
N CYS A 163 -0.53 18.42 -8.92
CA CYS A 163 -1.61 18.70 -9.88
C CYS A 163 -2.14 17.41 -10.52
N ALA A 164 -1.23 16.53 -10.98
CA ALA A 164 -1.62 15.25 -11.58
C ALA A 164 -2.38 14.34 -10.61
N LEU A 165 -2.13 14.45 -9.30
CA LEU A 165 -2.81 13.69 -8.24
C LEU A 165 -4.10 14.38 -7.74
N GLY A 166 -4.32 15.68 -8.10
CA GLY A 166 -5.53 16.42 -7.78
C GLY A 166 -5.46 17.26 -6.50
N PHE A 167 -4.25 17.60 -6.01
CA PHE A 167 -4.06 18.46 -4.84
C PHE A 167 -3.14 19.66 -5.11
N GLU A 168 -3.54 20.46 -6.10
CA GLU A 168 -2.80 21.66 -6.54
C GLU A 168 -2.42 22.61 -5.40
N GLY A 169 -1.21 23.17 -5.48
CA GLY A 169 -0.70 24.15 -4.52
C GLY A 169 -0.36 23.59 -3.13
N ARG A 170 -0.48 22.28 -2.94
CA ARG A 170 -0.15 21.59 -1.68
C ARG A 170 0.93 20.55 -1.92
N GLN A 171 1.79 20.35 -0.94
CA GLN A 171 2.85 19.33 -0.98
C GLN A 171 2.33 17.96 -0.53
N ARG A 172 1.22 17.93 0.18
CA ARG A 172 0.58 16.72 0.69
C ARG A 172 -0.92 16.86 0.81
N GLU A 173 -1.60 15.73 0.76
CA GLU A 173 -3.06 15.62 0.89
C GLU A 173 -3.45 14.25 1.43
N PHE A 174 -4.37 14.23 2.40
CA PHE A 174 -5.00 12.98 2.83
C PHE A 174 -6.20 12.68 1.93
N LEU A 175 -6.17 11.49 1.32
CA LEU A 175 -7.21 11.04 0.40
C LEU A 175 -7.96 9.85 1.01
N ASP A 176 -9.21 10.09 1.39
CA ASP A 176 -10.09 9.04 1.91
C ASP A 176 -10.31 7.93 0.88
N GLY A 177 -10.31 6.67 1.33
CA GLY A 177 -10.53 5.49 0.48
C GLY A 177 -9.40 5.18 -0.50
N VAL A 178 -8.32 5.97 -0.54
CA VAL A 178 -7.15 5.70 -1.37
C VAL A 178 -6.17 4.83 -0.58
N VAL A 179 -6.12 3.52 -0.89
CA VAL A 179 -5.29 2.54 -0.17
C VAL A 179 -4.42 1.70 -1.10
N SER A 180 -4.58 1.86 -2.41
CA SER A 180 -3.83 1.09 -3.40
C SER A 180 -3.08 2.00 -4.38
N ARG A 181 -1.74 2.04 -4.24
CA ARG A 181 -0.89 2.75 -5.18
C ARG A 181 -1.15 2.34 -6.63
N LYS A 182 -1.17 1.01 -6.89
CA LYS A 182 -1.27 0.45 -8.23
C LYS A 182 -2.60 0.75 -8.93
N SER A 183 -3.71 0.69 -8.20
CA SER A 183 -5.05 0.83 -8.80
C SER A 183 -5.62 2.23 -8.70
N GLN A 184 -5.12 3.09 -7.79
CA GLN A 184 -5.72 4.39 -7.52
C GLN A 184 -4.75 5.56 -7.73
N VAL A 185 -3.45 5.42 -7.44
CA VAL A 185 -2.45 6.50 -7.57
C VAL A 185 -1.79 6.49 -8.94
N ILE A 186 -1.20 5.36 -9.34
CA ILE A 186 -0.48 5.27 -10.62
C ILE A 186 -1.36 5.59 -11.84
N PRO A 187 -2.62 5.11 -11.94
CA PRO A 187 -3.48 5.45 -13.07
C PRO A 187 -3.76 6.95 -13.20
N LYS A 188 -3.87 7.69 -12.07
CA LYS A 188 -4.03 9.16 -12.09
C LYS A 188 -2.80 9.85 -12.64
N LEU A 189 -1.60 9.43 -12.20
CA LEU A 189 -0.34 9.98 -12.73
C LEU A 189 -0.23 9.73 -14.24
N VAL A 190 -0.50 8.50 -14.70
CA VAL A 190 -0.45 8.14 -16.12
C VAL A 190 -1.43 9.00 -16.93
N LEU A 191 -2.68 9.11 -16.47
CA LEU A 191 -3.72 9.87 -17.19
C LEU A 191 -3.36 11.35 -17.35
N ASN A 192 -2.73 11.95 -16.35
CA ASN A 192 -2.53 13.40 -16.30
C ASN A 192 -1.11 13.84 -16.72
N LEU A 193 -0.12 12.94 -16.74
CA LEU A 193 1.26 13.25 -17.14
C LEU A 193 1.63 12.79 -18.56
N GLN A 194 0.80 11.98 -19.21
CA GLN A 194 1.04 11.52 -20.59
C GLN A 194 0.43 12.44 -21.67
N LYS A 195 -0.12 13.60 -21.25
CA LYS A 195 -0.71 14.58 -22.17
C LYS A 195 0.34 15.43 -22.88
#